data_3249764d1bd51cbf7ec1421255e83fdc
#
_entry.id   3249764d1bd51cbf7ec1421255e83fdc
#
_cell.length_a   1.000
_cell.length_b   1.000
_cell.length_c   1.000
_cell.angle_alpha   90.00
_cell.angle_beta   90.00
_cell.angle_gamma   90.00
#
_symmetry.space_group_name_H-M   'P 1'
#
loop_
_entity.id
_entity.type
_entity.pdbx_description
1 polymer ?
#
loop_
_entity_poly.entity_id
_entity_poly.type
_entity_poly.pdbx_seq_one_letter_code
_entity_poly.pdbx_strand_id
1 'polypeptide(L)'
;RQKMLKKPPHILITTPETLSILLVAPKFREKLSNVKYVIIDEIHSLAENKRGVHLSLSLERLQHLIGQYTRIGLSATVSPLEEVAKFLVGYEYGVERDCKIININYLKDLDIKVLCPVSDIMLADSEDTRLGTYNLLDDLIQENKTTLVFTNTRSGTERFVYNLKKMFPKNYNDENIMAHHSS
;
A
#
# COMPACT_ATOMS: atom_id res chain seq x y z
N ARG A 1 16.94 16.07 10.91
CA ARG A 1 17.09 17.06 9.81
C ARG A 1 18.50 17.66 9.78
N GLN A 2 19.07 18.19 10.88
CA GLN A 2 20.42 18.78 10.87
C GLN A 2 21.54 17.80 10.47
N LYS A 3 21.45 16.51 10.85
CA LYS A 3 22.41 15.46 10.43
C LYS A 3 22.41 15.27 8.91
N MET A 4 21.24 15.34 8.26
CA MET A 4 21.11 15.19 6.81
C MET A 4 21.75 16.35 6.02
N LEU A 5 21.82 17.54 6.59
CA LEU A 5 22.52 18.67 5.97
C LEU A 5 24.04 18.46 5.96
N LYS A 6 24.59 17.85 7.03
CA LYS A 6 26.03 17.58 7.13
C LYS A 6 26.45 16.36 6.31
N LYS A 7 25.63 15.31 6.32
CA LYS A 7 25.87 14.07 5.58
C LYS A 7 24.57 13.65 4.87
N PRO A 8 24.35 14.07 3.62
CA PRO A 8 23.18 13.69 2.85
C PRO A 8 23.10 12.17 2.70
N PRO A 9 21.92 11.56 2.85
CA PRO A 9 21.74 10.13 2.62
C PRO A 9 21.79 9.82 1.10
N HIS A 10 22.14 8.60 0.74
CA HIS A 10 22.06 8.13 -0.64
C HIS A 10 20.60 7.87 -1.08
N ILE A 11 19.76 7.49 -0.12
CA ILE A 11 18.32 7.28 -0.33
C ILE A 11 17.57 8.12 0.69
N LEU A 12 16.63 8.94 0.22
CA LEU A 12 15.76 9.76 1.06
C LEU A 12 14.32 9.27 0.93
N ILE A 13 13.76 8.71 2.00
CA ILE A 13 12.34 8.37 2.07
C ILE A 13 11.61 9.59 2.65
N THR A 14 10.58 10.05 1.94
CA THR A 14 9.86 11.26 2.31
C THR A 14 8.40 11.22 1.83
N THR A 15 7.61 12.19 2.25
CA THR A 15 6.23 12.39 1.78
C THR A 15 6.15 13.54 0.79
N PRO A 16 5.07 13.65 -0.02
CA PRO A 16 4.87 14.77 -0.94
C PRO A 16 4.97 16.14 -0.25
N GLU A 17 4.40 16.24 0.95
CA GLU A 17 4.38 17.47 1.74
C GLU A 17 5.81 17.84 2.20
N THR A 18 6.57 16.87 2.65
CA THR A 18 7.96 17.10 3.08
C THR A 18 8.85 17.45 1.89
N LEU A 19 8.68 16.81 0.72
CA LEU A 19 9.41 17.14 -0.50
C LEU A 19 9.23 18.62 -0.84
N SER A 20 8.00 19.13 -0.82
CA SER A 20 7.74 20.55 -1.14
C SER A 20 8.44 21.52 -0.18
N ILE A 21 8.54 21.16 1.11
CA ILE A 21 9.29 21.94 2.11
C ILE A 21 10.80 21.90 1.82
N LEU A 22 11.34 20.74 1.44
CA LEU A 22 12.75 20.61 1.09
C LEU A 22 13.12 21.45 -0.14
N LEU A 23 12.23 21.56 -1.12
CA LEU A 23 12.42 22.35 -2.33
C LEU A 23 12.48 23.87 -2.09
N VAL A 24 11.86 24.37 -1.02
CA VAL A 24 11.91 25.80 -0.66
C VAL A 24 13.01 26.13 0.36
N ALA A 25 13.53 25.14 1.09
CA ALA A 25 14.56 25.33 2.09
C ALA A 25 15.96 25.41 1.44
N PRO A 26 16.67 26.56 1.42
CA PRO A 26 17.86 26.75 0.59
C PRO A 26 18.93 25.67 0.82
N LYS A 27 19.25 25.39 2.09
CA LYS A 27 20.27 24.39 2.46
C LYS A 27 19.92 22.95 2.05
N PHE A 28 18.64 22.59 2.02
CA PHE A 28 18.20 21.27 1.56
C PHE A 28 18.10 21.21 0.04
N ARG A 29 17.65 22.26 -0.60
CA ARG A 29 17.57 22.36 -2.05
C ARG A 29 18.90 22.04 -2.72
N GLU A 30 20.01 22.57 -2.19
CA GLU A 30 21.37 22.26 -2.68
C GLU A 30 21.70 20.77 -2.60
N LYS A 31 21.18 20.06 -1.59
CA LYS A 31 21.45 18.62 -1.41
C LYS A 31 20.64 17.75 -2.37
N LEU A 32 19.60 18.28 -2.98
CA LEU A 32 18.82 17.58 -3.98
C LEU A 32 19.44 17.62 -5.38
N SER A 33 20.47 18.44 -5.62
CA SER A 33 21.09 18.64 -6.94
C SER A 33 21.60 17.37 -7.62
N ASN A 34 21.92 16.33 -6.85
CA ASN A 34 22.44 15.06 -7.36
C ASN A 34 21.40 13.93 -7.44
N VAL A 35 20.12 14.26 -7.27
CA VAL A 35 19.04 13.25 -7.39
C VAL A 35 18.97 12.77 -8.84
N LYS A 36 19.06 11.44 -9.02
CA LYS A 36 18.97 10.77 -10.33
C LYS A 36 17.65 10.04 -10.53
N TYR A 37 17.05 9.58 -9.45
CA TYR A 37 15.84 8.76 -9.45
C TYR A 37 14.87 9.26 -8.41
N VAL A 38 13.60 9.30 -8.77
CA VAL A 38 12.50 9.52 -7.84
C VAL A 38 11.53 8.36 -8.00
N ILE A 39 11.32 7.63 -6.90
CA ILE A 39 10.40 6.49 -6.86
C ILE A 39 9.16 6.95 -6.10
N ILE A 40 7.99 6.78 -6.71
CA ILE A 40 6.68 7.07 -6.13
C ILE A 40 5.98 5.74 -5.92
N ASP A 41 5.90 5.35 -4.65
CA ASP A 41 5.21 4.13 -4.26
C ASP A 41 3.71 4.38 -4.11
N GLU A 42 2.90 3.35 -4.40
CA GLU A 42 1.44 3.42 -4.37
C GLU A 42 0.88 4.61 -5.17
N ILE A 43 1.44 4.89 -6.36
CA ILE A 43 1.12 6.08 -7.16
C ILE A 43 -0.38 6.20 -7.46
N HIS A 44 -1.09 5.08 -7.61
CA HIS A 44 -2.53 5.05 -7.83
C HIS A 44 -3.31 5.72 -6.69
N SER A 45 -2.83 5.60 -5.45
CA SER A 45 -3.47 6.24 -4.30
C SER A 45 -3.33 7.76 -4.29
N LEU A 46 -2.41 8.30 -5.09
CA LEU A 46 -2.15 9.74 -5.21
C LEU A 46 -2.80 10.36 -6.45
N ALA A 47 -2.95 9.60 -7.54
CA ALA A 47 -3.38 10.14 -8.83
C ALA A 47 -4.76 10.84 -8.79
N GLU A 48 -5.66 10.42 -7.90
CA GLU A 48 -7.04 10.92 -7.83
C GLU A 48 -7.28 11.97 -6.72
N ASN A 49 -6.24 12.42 -6.02
CA ASN A 49 -6.45 13.29 -4.86
C ASN A 49 -5.56 14.54 -4.84
N LYS A 50 -5.88 15.46 -3.92
CA LYS A 50 -5.14 16.74 -3.77
C LYS A 50 -3.66 16.55 -3.43
N ARG A 51 -3.29 15.45 -2.75
CA ARG A 51 -1.89 15.14 -2.44
C ARG A 51 -1.11 14.80 -3.71
N GLY A 52 -1.78 14.16 -4.67
CA GLY A 52 -1.19 13.89 -5.98
C GLY A 52 -0.92 15.16 -6.78
N VAL A 53 -1.87 16.10 -6.81
CA VAL A 53 -1.64 17.42 -7.46
C VAL A 53 -0.43 18.13 -6.83
N HIS A 54 -0.33 18.08 -5.51
CA HIS A 54 0.81 18.67 -4.78
C HIS A 54 2.13 17.96 -5.10
N LEU A 55 2.11 16.61 -5.23
CA LEU A 55 3.27 15.82 -5.65
C LEU A 55 3.69 16.19 -7.08
N SER A 56 2.75 16.18 -8.04
CA SER A 56 3.02 16.51 -9.44
C SER A 56 3.71 17.87 -9.56
N LEU A 57 3.17 18.91 -8.90
CA LEU A 57 3.79 20.23 -8.87
C LEU A 57 5.19 20.20 -8.25
N SER A 58 5.40 19.41 -7.19
CA SER A 58 6.72 19.28 -6.54
C SER A 58 7.73 18.58 -7.45
N LEU A 59 7.29 17.59 -8.24
CA LEU A 59 8.14 16.90 -9.22
C LEU A 59 8.57 17.83 -10.35
N GLU A 60 7.68 18.67 -10.86
CA GLU A 60 8.03 19.69 -11.88
C GLU A 60 9.01 20.73 -11.30
N ARG A 61 8.79 21.17 -10.07
CA ARG A 61 9.73 22.09 -9.39
C ARG A 61 11.10 21.45 -9.18
N LEU A 62 11.16 20.16 -8.84
CA LEU A 62 12.41 19.41 -8.74
C LEU A 62 13.09 19.33 -10.11
N GLN A 63 12.35 19.03 -11.17
CA GLN A 63 12.85 18.99 -12.56
C GLN A 63 13.44 20.35 -12.97
N HIS A 64 12.77 21.43 -12.67
CA HIS A 64 13.28 22.77 -12.95
C HIS A 64 14.58 23.08 -12.16
N LEU A 65 14.69 22.53 -10.95
CA LEU A 65 15.86 22.77 -10.08
C LEU A 65 17.11 22.01 -10.52
N ILE A 66 16.95 20.73 -10.88
CA ILE A 66 18.11 19.82 -11.07
C ILE A 66 18.27 19.31 -12.50
N GLY A 67 17.37 19.67 -13.40
CA GLY A 67 17.33 19.13 -14.75
C GLY A 67 16.66 17.77 -14.83
N GLN A 68 17.06 16.95 -15.80
CA GLN A 68 16.43 15.65 -16.03
C GLN A 68 16.81 14.62 -14.96
N TYR A 69 15.83 13.85 -14.53
CA TYR A 69 15.95 12.70 -13.66
C TYR A 69 14.91 11.63 -14.02
N THR A 70 15.12 10.39 -13.62
CA THR A 70 14.20 9.31 -13.92
C THR A 70 13.08 9.25 -12.88
N ARG A 71 11.83 9.27 -13.32
CA ARG A 71 10.64 9.06 -12.49
C ARG A 71 10.20 7.61 -12.60
N ILE A 72 9.96 6.96 -11.46
CA ILE A 72 9.54 5.57 -11.36
C ILE A 72 8.28 5.53 -10.52
N GLY A 73 7.18 5.04 -11.07
CA GLY A 73 5.94 4.79 -10.35
C GLY A 73 5.77 3.31 -10.05
N LEU A 74 5.47 2.98 -8.81
CA LEU A 74 5.06 1.65 -8.40
C LEU A 74 3.57 1.69 -8.08
N SER A 75 2.82 0.74 -8.61
CA SER A 75 1.37 0.70 -8.44
C SER A 75 0.89 -0.73 -8.22
N ALA A 76 -0.14 -0.89 -7.41
CA ALA A 76 -0.99 -2.07 -7.46
C ALA A 76 -1.79 -2.09 -8.76
N THR A 77 -2.67 -3.05 -8.93
CA THR A 77 -3.58 -3.13 -10.07
C THR A 77 -4.43 -1.86 -10.15
N VAL A 78 -4.30 -1.13 -11.25
CA VAL A 78 -5.05 0.11 -11.52
C VAL A 78 -5.46 0.16 -12.98
N SER A 79 -6.57 0.78 -13.27
CA SER A 79 -7.06 1.01 -14.63
C SER A 79 -7.71 2.41 -14.70
N PRO A 80 -7.40 3.21 -15.74
CA PRO A 80 -6.46 2.95 -16.84
C PRO A 80 -5.01 3.25 -16.45
N LEU A 81 -4.07 2.38 -16.85
CA LEU A 81 -2.63 2.53 -16.56
C LEU A 81 -2.03 3.77 -17.22
N GLU A 82 -2.51 4.12 -18.39
CA GLU A 82 -2.03 5.24 -19.19
C GLU A 82 -2.24 6.58 -18.47
N GLU A 83 -3.36 6.76 -17.77
CA GLU A 83 -3.64 8.00 -17.02
C GLU A 83 -2.69 8.14 -15.82
N VAL A 84 -2.38 7.02 -15.15
CA VAL A 84 -1.40 7.02 -14.05
C VAL A 84 0.02 7.26 -14.57
N ALA A 85 0.35 6.76 -15.76
CA ALA A 85 1.61 7.05 -16.43
C ALA A 85 1.75 8.54 -16.76
N LYS A 86 0.74 9.16 -17.35
CA LYS A 86 0.69 10.61 -17.62
C LYS A 86 0.85 11.43 -16.35
N PHE A 87 0.17 11.05 -15.28
CA PHE A 87 0.31 11.69 -13.97
C PHE A 87 1.76 11.62 -13.46
N LEU A 88 2.44 10.48 -13.63
CA LEU A 88 3.83 10.29 -13.22
C LEU A 88 4.81 11.18 -13.98
N VAL A 89 4.73 11.15 -15.32
CA VAL A 89 5.74 11.80 -16.16
C VAL A 89 5.45 13.26 -16.40
N GLY A 90 4.19 13.68 -16.43
CA GLY A 90 3.78 15.05 -16.71
C GLY A 90 4.10 15.49 -18.12
N TYR A 91 4.18 16.80 -18.32
CA TYR A 91 4.35 17.44 -19.64
C TYR A 91 5.59 18.32 -19.67
N GLU A 92 6.18 18.45 -20.85
CA GLU A 92 7.25 19.39 -21.14
C GLU A 92 6.90 20.18 -22.37
N TYR A 93 6.82 21.51 -22.24
CA TYR A 93 6.38 22.42 -23.31
C TYR A 93 5.05 22.01 -23.97
N GLY A 94 4.10 21.49 -23.20
CA GLY A 94 2.81 21.02 -23.69
C GLY A 94 2.80 19.64 -24.33
N VAL A 95 3.94 18.95 -24.39
CA VAL A 95 4.08 17.57 -24.89
C VAL A 95 4.22 16.63 -23.71
N GLU A 96 3.48 15.52 -23.72
CA GLU A 96 3.60 14.45 -22.72
C GLU A 96 5.00 13.82 -22.80
N ARG A 97 5.63 13.63 -21.63
CA ARG A 97 6.92 12.92 -21.57
C ARG A 97 6.73 11.44 -21.78
N ASP A 98 7.70 10.79 -22.39
CA ASP A 98 7.68 9.35 -22.61
C ASP A 98 7.63 8.58 -21.29
N CYS A 99 6.78 7.56 -21.25
CA CYS A 99 6.66 6.64 -20.14
C CYS A 99 6.65 5.18 -20.62
N LYS A 100 7.53 4.38 -20.08
CA LYS A 100 7.50 2.93 -20.30
C LYS A 100 6.65 2.25 -19.23
N ILE A 101 5.51 1.71 -19.63
CA ILE A 101 4.65 0.92 -18.76
C ILE A 101 5.12 -0.53 -18.76
N ILE A 102 5.40 -1.08 -17.57
CA ILE A 102 5.72 -2.48 -17.37
C ILE A 102 4.56 -3.08 -16.57
N ASN A 103 3.71 -3.81 -17.26
CA ASN A 103 2.58 -4.52 -16.65
C ASN A 103 2.93 -6.01 -16.55
N ILE A 104 3.16 -6.47 -15.31
CA ILE A 104 3.47 -7.87 -15.03
C ILE A 104 2.17 -8.54 -14.57
N ASN A 105 1.35 -8.92 -15.53
CA ASN A 105 0.20 -9.78 -15.26
C ASN A 105 0.71 -11.22 -15.07
N TYR A 106 1.21 -11.53 -13.88
CA TYR A 106 1.24 -12.93 -13.47
C TYR A 106 -0.22 -13.35 -13.26
N LEU A 107 -0.71 -14.19 -14.16
CA LEU A 107 -1.95 -14.94 -13.95
C LEU A 107 -1.72 -15.81 -12.70
N LYS A 108 -2.06 -15.29 -11.53
CA LYS A 108 -2.26 -16.15 -10.36
C LYS A 108 -3.56 -16.88 -10.61
N ASP A 109 -3.50 -18.19 -10.59
CA ASP A 109 -4.72 -18.99 -10.52
C ASP A 109 -5.45 -18.58 -9.23
N LEU A 110 -6.59 -17.94 -9.39
CA LEU A 110 -7.43 -17.50 -8.28
C LEU A 110 -8.54 -18.51 -8.07
N ASP A 111 -8.54 -19.21 -6.95
CA ASP A 111 -9.67 -20.01 -6.47
C ASP A 111 -10.52 -19.14 -5.53
N ILE A 112 -11.53 -18.48 -6.08
CA ILE A 112 -12.41 -17.58 -5.33
C ILE A 112 -13.69 -18.34 -4.96
N LYS A 113 -13.99 -18.42 -3.65
CA LYS A 113 -15.20 -19.07 -3.12
C LYS A 113 -15.93 -18.12 -2.20
N VAL A 114 -17.27 -18.16 -2.27
CA VAL A 114 -18.14 -17.55 -1.27
C VAL A 114 -18.67 -18.68 -0.40
N LEU A 115 -18.37 -18.62 0.90
CA LEU A 115 -18.74 -19.67 1.85
C LEU A 115 -19.71 -19.10 2.87
N CYS A 116 -20.69 -19.93 3.25
CA CYS A 116 -21.62 -19.62 4.33
C CYS A 116 -21.25 -20.46 5.57
N PRO A 117 -21.12 -19.87 6.76
CA PRO A 117 -20.74 -20.60 7.96
C PRO A 117 -21.84 -21.49 8.53
N VAL A 118 -23.07 -21.36 8.05
CA VAL A 118 -24.25 -22.12 8.47
C VAL A 118 -25.05 -22.55 7.25
N SER A 119 -25.84 -23.61 7.39
CA SER A 119 -26.67 -24.14 6.29
C SER A 119 -27.79 -23.20 5.87
N ASP A 120 -28.35 -22.45 6.81
CA ASP A 120 -29.37 -21.43 6.55
C ASP A 120 -29.15 -20.21 7.45
N ILE A 121 -28.70 -19.11 6.84
CA ILE A 121 -28.40 -17.85 7.54
C ILE A 121 -29.66 -17.14 8.07
N MET A 122 -30.83 -17.45 7.50
CA MET A 122 -32.09 -16.84 7.92
C MET A 122 -32.66 -17.50 9.19
N LEU A 123 -32.34 -18.76 9.40
CA LEU A 123 -32.83 -19.55 10.53
C LEU A 123 -31.81 -19.69 11.67
N ALA A 124 -30.53 -19.52 11.38
CA ALA A 124 -29.47 -19.62 12.36
C ALA A 124 -29.52 -18.45 13.35
N ASP A 125 -29.31 -18.75 14.62
CA ASP A 125 -29.14 -17.71 15.61
C ASP A 125 -27.73 -17.09 15.56
N SER A 126 -27.49 -16.05 16.37
CA SER A 126 -26.22 -15.35 16.39
C SER A 126 -25.06 -16.20 16.92
N GLU A 127 -25.35 -17.15 17.80
CA GLU A 127 -24.36 -18.04 18.38
C GLU A 127 -23.97 -19.16 17.39
N ASP A 128 -24.95 -19.75 16.71
CA ASP A 128 -24.72 -20.73 15.65
C ASP A 128 -23.89 -20.15 14.52
N THR A 129 -24.25 -18.93 14.08
CA THR A 129 -23.51 -18.20 13.05
C THR A 129 -22.06 -17.91 13.51
N ARG A 130 -21.89 -17.52 14.76
CA ARG A 130 -20.56 -17.26 15.35
C ARG A 130 -19.72 -18.53 15.40
N LEU A 131 -20.25 -19.61 15.94
CA LEU A 131 -19.57 -20.89 16.04
C LEU A 131 -19.23 -21.46 14.66
N GLY A 132 -20.19 -21.44 13.74
CA GLY A 132 -19.96 -21.85 12.35
C GLY A 132 -18.85 -21.06 11.68
N THR A 133 -18.81 -19.74 11.90
CA THR A 133 -17.74 -18.88 11.33
C THR A 133 -16.34 -19.28 11.85
N TYR A 134 -16.19 -19.52 13.14
CA TYR A 134 -14.89 -19.92 13.70
C TYR A 134 -14.47 -21.34 13.28
N ASN A 135 -15.41 -22.29 13.19
CA ASN A 135 -15.13 -23.62 12.69
C ASN A 135 -14.68 -23.58 11.23
N LEU A 136 -15.43 -22.89 10.37
CA LEU A 136 -15.07 -22.72 8.96
C LEU A 136 -13.70 -22.04 8.78
N LEU A 137 -13.39 -21.04 9.59
CA LEU A 137 -12.08 -20.40 9.58
C LEU A 137 -10.97 -21.33 10.04
N ASP A 138 -11.19 -22.12 11.10
CA ASP A 138 -10.20 -23.11 11.55
C ASP A 138 -9.92 -24.12 10.43
N ASP A 139 -10.95 -24.69 9.80
CA ASP A 139 -10.80 -25.63 8.70
C ASP A 139 -9.96 -25.02 7.56
N LEU A 140 -10.31 -23.81 7.11
CA LEU A 140 -9.58 -23.11 6.05
C LEU A 140 -8.12 -22.79 6.42
N ILE A 141 -7.86 -22.48 7.68
CA ILE A 141 -6.50 -22.19 8.16
C ILE A 141 -5.69 -23.49 8.20
N GLN A 142 -6.28 -24.60 8.66
CA GLN A 142 -5.58 -25.89 8.73
C GLN A 142 -5.29 -26.47 7.34
N GLU A 143 -6.11 -26.20 6.35
CA GLU A 143 -5.88 -26.63 4.95
C GLU A 143 -4.72 -25.87 4.28
N ASN A 144 -4.32 -24.72 4.80
CA ASN A 144 -3.36 -23.82 4.15
C ASN A 144 -2.10 -23.61 5.02
N LYS A 145 -0.94 -23.45 4.37
CA LYS A 145 0.33 -23.17 5.07
C LYS A 145 0.37 -21.78 5.72
N THR A 146 -0.28 -20.81 5.10
CA THR A 146 -0.33 -19.42 5.54
C THR A 146 -1.67 -18.83 5.15
N THR A 147 -2.36 -18.23 6.10
CA THR A 147 -3.68 -17.63 5.90
C THR A 147 -3.68 -16.18 6.37
N LEU A 148 -4.22 -15.29 5.54
CA LEU A 148 -4.49 -13.90 5.90
C LEU A 148 -6.00 -13.72 6.05
N VAL A 149 -6.43 -13.30 7.25
CA VAL A 149 -7.83 -13.01 7.54
C VAL A 149 -8.02 -11.51 7.68
N PHE A 150 -8.83 -10.91 6.79
CA PHE A 150 -9.14 -9.48 6.85
C PHE A 150 -10.43 -9.24 7.62
N THR A 151 -10.42 -8.23 8.47
CA THR A 151 -11.59 -7.77 9.23
C THR A 151 -11.79 -6.26 9.03
N ASN A 152 -13.02 -5.79 9.24
CA ASN A 152 -13.35 -4.38 9.01
C ASN A 152 -12.88 -3.45 10.13
N THR A 153 -12.51 -3.98 11.31
CA THR A 153 -12.16 -3.15 12.47
C THR A 153 -11.00 -3.76 13.26
N ARG A 154 -10.19 -2.91 13.93
CA ARG A 154 -9.12 -3.34 14.83
C ARG A 154 -9.65 -4.25 15.93
N SER A 155 -10.72 -3.84 16.59
CA SER A 155 -11.37 -4.65 17.64
C SER A 155 -11.90 -5.99 17.11
N GLY A 156 -12.29 -6.04 15.83
CA GLY A 156 -12.64 -7.27 15.13
C GLY A 156 -11.44 -8.20 15.03
N THR A 157 -10.29 -7.69 14.56
CA THR A 157 -9.04 -8.46 14.44
C THR A 157 -8.62 -9.06 15.78
N GLU A 158 -8.55 -8.24 16.83
CA GLU A 158 -8.17 -8.69 18.17
C GLU A 158 -9.14 -9.75 18.71
N ARG A 159 -10.44 -9.54 18.54
CA ARG A 159 -11.48 -10.49 18.96
C ARG A 159 -11.39 -11.80 18.19
N PHE A 160 -11.07 -11.77 16.90
CA PHE A 160 -10.86 -12.98 16.11
C PHE A 160 -9.70 -13.80 16.64
N VAL A 161 -8.54 -13.19 16.84
CA VAL A 161 -7.36 -13.85 17.40
C VAL A 161 -7.65 -14.44 18.77
N TYR A 162 -8.26 -13.64 19.67
CA TYR A 162 -8.63 -14.11 21.01
C TYR A 162 -9.57 -15.32 20.99
N ASN A 163 -10.61 -15.28 20.17
CA ASN A 163 -11.59 -16.37 20.10
C ASN A 163 -11.01 -17.62 19.45
N LEU A 164 -10.20 -17.53 18.42
CA LEU A 164 -9.53 -18.69 17.83
C LEU A 164 -8.63 -19.38 18.84
N LYS A 165 -7.82 -18.65 19.60
CA LYS A 165 -7.00 -19.20 20.68
C LYS A 165 -7.83 -19.85 21.78
N LYS A 166 -8.97 -19.24 22.13
CA LYS A 166 -9.86 -19.77 23.18
C LYS A 166 -10.61 -21.02 22.73
N MET A 167 -11.08 -21.06 21.49
CA MET A 167 -11.87 -22.19 20.97
C MET A 167 -10.99 -23.37 20.53
N PHE A 168 -9.82 -23.07 19.98
CA PHE A 168 -8.89 -24.08 19.44
C PHE A 168 -7.48 -23.96 20.05
N PRO A 169 -7.33 -24.13 21.38
CA PRO A 169 -6.05 -23.89 22.07
C PRO A 169 -4.93 -24.87 21.68
N LYS A 170 -5.26 -25.97 21.01
CA LYS A 170 -4.28 -26.91 20.46
C LYS A 170 -3.71 -26.43 19.13
N ASN A 171 -4.47 -25.65 18.36
CA ASN A 171 -4.12 -25.21 17.02
C ASN A 171 -3.44 -23.82 17.05
N TYR A 172 -3.81 -22.95 18.01
CA TYR A 172 -3.38 -21.55 18.04
C TYR A 172 -2.72 -21.13 19.35
N ASN A 173 -1.58 -20.46 19.21
CA ASN A 173 -0.81 -19.86 20.30
C ASN A 173 -0.22 -18.50 19.86
N ASP A 174 0.62 -17.87 20.70
CA ASP A 174 1.20 -16.56 20.41
C ASP A 174 2.27 -16.59 19.30
N GLU A 175 2.76 -17.76 18.92
CA GLU A 175 3.80 -17.92 17.91
C GLU A 175 3.24 -18.07 16.49
N ASN A 176 2.00 -18.60 16.35
CA ASN A 176 1.45 -18.98 15.05
C ASN A 176 0.24 -18.13 14.61
N ILE A 177 -0.32 -17.28 15.49
CA ILE A 177 -1.39 -16.35 15.12
C ILE A 177 -1.18 -14.99 15.79
N MET A 178 -1.24 -13.92 14.99
CA MET A 178 -1.09 -12.55 15.47
C MET A 178 -2.11 -11.62 14.83
N ALA A 179 -2.60 -10.65 15.62
CA ALA A 179 -3.32 -9.51 15.09
C ALA A 179 -2.34 -8.49 14.50
N HIS A 180 -2.60 -8.02 13.29
CA HIS A 180 -1.85 -6.93 12.66
C HIS A 180 -2.79 -5.80 12.28
N HIS A 181 -2.49 -4.60 12.73
CA HIS A 181 -3.21 -3.39 12.36
C HIS A 181 -2.25 -2.20 12.39
N SER A 182 -2.51 -1.21 11.55
CA SER A 182 -1.76 0.04 11.59
C SER A 182 -2.04 0.76 12.90
N SER A 183 -1.02 1.00 13.69
CA SER A 183 -1.05 1.81 14.92
C SER A 183 -1.05 3.29 14.59
#